data_d150f35fbf6c3b58c60713d1598e504d
#
_entry.id   d150f35fbf6c3b58c60713d1598e504d
#
_cell.length_a   1.000
_cell.length_b   1.000
_cell.length_c   1.000
_cell.angle_alpha   90.00
_cell.angle_beta   90.00
_cell.angle_gamma   90.00
#
_symmetry.space_group_name_H-M   'P 1'
#
loop_
_entity.id
_entity.type
_entity.pdbx_description
1 polymer ?
#
loop_
_entity_poly.entity_id
_entity_poly.type
_entity_poly.pdbx_seq_one_letter_code
_entity_poly.pdbx_strand_id
1 'polypeptide(L)'
;RLVGDWSSDVCSSDLEIGLAETQQTLVLNRLRSRIAVQVDGGIRTGRDVAIGALLGADEFGFATSALIATGCIMMRKCHLNTCPVGIATQDAELRKRFKGEPEHVVNFLFFVAEELRTIMAKLGFRTMKEMTGRSDLLDMRTAIDHWKAKGLDYTKLLHKPDMGPDVPIYHCEGQDHGLDKALDNMLIEKAQPAIENGTPVQIETSVLNINRTVGTMLSNKIAKRYGNAGLPDDTIYIKSSGSAGQSFGAFLAHGITIEHVGDANDYTGKGLSGGRLMIYPAENVQFKPEENIIIGNVVLYGATGGEAYFRGVAGERFGVRNSGATAVVEGVGDHGCEYMTGGIVVVLGQSGRNFAAGMSGGIA
;
A
#
# COMPACT_ATOMS: atom_id res chain seq x y z
N ARG A 1 6.33 -5.88 5.50
CA ARG A 1 7.01 -5.05 4.48
C ARG A 1 7.20 -3.67 5.06
N LEU A 2 8.39 -3.34 5.49
CA LEU A 2 8.78 -1.95 5.71
C LEU A 2 9.19 -1.42 4.33
N VAL A 3 8.28 -0.71 3.67
CA VAL A 3 8.59 0.07 2.48
C VAL A 3 9.00 1.44 3.00
N GLY A 4 10.28 1.72 3.04
CA GLY A 4 10.77 3.08 3.19
C GLY A 4 10.57 3.79 1.87
N ASP A 5 9.53 4.60 1.75
CA ASP A 5 9.35 5.53 0.64
C ASP A 5 10.29 6.73 0.87
N TRP A 6 11.53 6.54 0.48
CA TRP A 6 12.51 7.62 0.43
C TRP A 6 12.47 8.18 -0.98
N SER A 7 11.56 9.13 -1.18
CA SER A 7 11.50 9.87 -2.43
C SER A 7 12.87 10.49 -2.74
N SER A 8 13.52 9.89 -3.72
CA SER A 8 14.45 10.48 -4.68
C SER A 8 14.82 11.94 -4.48
N ASP A 9 16.01 12.22 -4.23
CA ASP A 9 16.89 13.30 -4.63
C ASP A 9 18.04 13.53 -3.65
N VAL A 10 18.15 12.68 -2.65
CA VAL A 10 19.23 12.71 -1.66
C VAL A 10 20.16 11.52 -1.91
N CYS A 11 21.43 11.75 -1.90
CA CYS A 11 22.57 10.88 -2.12
C CYS A 11 22.37 9.37 -1.97
N SER A 12 22.98 8.60 -2.86
CA SER A 12 23.12 7.14 -2.81
C SER A 12 23.71 6.57 -1.50
N SER A 13 24.18 7.41 -0.60
CA SER A 13 24.68 7.06 0.74
C SER A 13 23.58 6.86 1.79
N ASP A 14 22.35 7.30 1.54
CA ASP A 14 21.27 7.20 2.53
C ASP A 14 20.67 5.80 2.58
N LEU A 15 20.73 5.08 1.46
CA LEU A 15 20.25 3.70 1.36
C LEU A 15 21.03 2.77 2.29
N GLU A 16 22.35 2.82 2.25
CA GLU A 16 23.22 1.95 3.05
C GLU A 16 23.06 2.24 4.54
N ILE A 17 22.94 3.52 4.93
CA ILE A 17 22.73 3.91 6.33
C ILE A 17 21.37 3.41 6.83
N GLY A 18 20.30 3.74 6.11
CA GLY A 18 18.94 3.34 6.49
C GLY A 18 18.77 1.82 6.54
N LEU A 19 19.36 1.11 5.58
CA LEU A 19 19.33 -0.36 5.53
C LEU A 19 20.09 -0.97 6.70
N ALA A 20 21.30 -0.49 7.01
CA ALA A 20 22.12 -1.00 8.10
C ALA A 20 21.44 -0.77 9.46
N GLU A 21 20.90 0.41 9.71
CA GLU A 21 20.14 0.72 10.94
C GLU A 21 18.90 -0.17 11.06
N THR A 22 18.15 -0.35 9.98
CA THR A 22 16.96 -1.23 9.94
C THR A 22 17.35 -2.67 10.27
N GLN A 23 18.36 -3.21 9.60
CA GLN A 23 18.86 -4.56 9.82
C GLN A 23 19.28 -4.76 11.26
N GLN A 24 20.14 -3.89 11.79
CA GLN A 24 20.64 -4.00 13.16
C GLN A 24 19.50 -3.92 14.19
N THR A 25 18.57 -2.96 14.01
CA THR A 25 17.43 -2.81 14.91
C THR A 25 16.53 -4.04 14.90
N LEU A 26 16.22 -4.60 13.72
CA LEU A 26 15.37 -5.78 13.61
C LEU A 26 16.03 -7.02 14.21
N VAL A 27 17.34 -7.21 14.02
CA VAL A 27 18.09 -8.32 14.61
C VAL A 27 18.13 -8.19 16.13
N LEU A 28 18.48 -7.02 16.67
CA LEU A 28 18.55 -6.77 18.11
C LEU A 28 17.20 -6.98 18.83
N ASN A 29 16.09 -6.74 18.12
CA ASN A 29 14.74 -6.94 18.65
C ASN A 29 14.14 -8.33 18.30
N ARG A 30 14.90 -9.22 17.66
CA ARG A 30 14.43 -10.56 17.20
C ARG A 30 13.21 -10.50 16.28
N LEU A 31 13.13 -9.47 15.45
CA LEU A 31 12.04 -9.27 14.50
C LEU A 31 12.45 -9.57 13.06
N ARG A 32 13.76 -9.73 12.81
CA ARG A 32 14.31 -9.83 11.45
C ARG A 32 13.79 -11.04 10.67
N SER A 33 13.60 -12.17 11.34
CA SER A 33 13.07 -13.39 10.72
C SER A 33 11.68 -13.21 10.11
N ARG A 34 10.87 -12.31 10.68
CA ARG A 34 9.46 -12.11 10.34
C ARG A 34 9.21 -11.02 9.29
N ILE A 35 10.22 -10.22 8.97
CA ILE A 35 10.11 -9.03 8.13
C ILE A 35 11.01 -9.17 6.91
N ALA A 36 10.43 -9.14 5.70
CA ALA A 36 11.17 -8.96 4.47
C ALA A 36 11.58 -7.49 4.34
N VAL A 37 12.88 -7.24 4.22
CA VAL A 37 13.43 -5.89 4.02
C VAL A 37 13.68 -5.67 2.53
N GLN A 38 12.97 -4.72 1.97
CA GLN A 38 13.17 -4.30 0.58
C GLN A 38 14.00 -3.01 0.55
N VAL A 39 14.95 -2.94 -0.33
CA VAL A 39 15.76 -1.76 -0.61
C VAL A 39 15.48 -1.23 -2.00
N ASP A 40 15.31 0.09 -2.12
CA ASP A 40 15.10 0.80 -3.38
C ASP A 40 15.90 2.10 -3.38
N GLY A 41 16.28 2.57 -4.56
CA GLY A 41 17.06 3.80 -4.75
C GLY A 41 18.50 3.55 -5.17
N GLY A 42 18.81 3.90 -6.40
CA GLY A 42 20.19 3.83 -6.94
C GLY A 42 20.72 2.44 -7.29
N ILE A 43 19.94 1.38 -7.14
CA ILE A 43 20.33 0.01 -7.50
C ILE A 43 20.45 -0.10 -9.03
N ARG A 44 21.65 -0.46 -9.54
CA ARG A 44 21.95 -0.49 -10.97
C ARG A 44 22.72 -1.72 -11.40
N THR A 45 23.55 -2.29 -10.52
CA THR A 45 24.51 -3.36 -10.83
C THR A 45 24.34 -4.53 -9.87
N GLY A 46 24.91 -5.68 -10.23
CA GLY A 46 25.00 -6.83 -9.32
C GLY A 46 25.84 -6.53 -8.08
N ARG A 47 26.78 -5.60 -8.17
CA ARG A 47 27.55 -5.12 -7.02
C ARG A 47 26.67 -4.36 -6.03
N ASP A 48 25.77 -3.48 -6.50
CA ASP A 48 24.86 -2.75 -5.62
C ASP A 48 23.92 -3.72 -4.88
N VAL A 49 23.42 -4.74 -5.60
CA VAL A 49 22.62 -5.83 -5.01
C VAL A 49 23.42 -6.59 -3.95
N ALA A 50 24.69 -6.92 -4.23
CA ALA A 50 25.54 -7.63 -3.28
C ALA A 50 25.78 -6.81 -2.00
N ILE A 51 26.07 -5.51 -2.13
CA ILE A 51 26.22 -4.61 -0.97
C ILE A 51 24.92 -4.53 -0.17
N GLY A 52 23.78 -4.31 -0.83
CA GLY A 52 22.47 -4.28 -0.18
C GLY A 52 22.16 -5.58 0.55
N ALA A 53 22.42 -6.74 -0.06
CA ALA A 53 22.23 -8.03 0.61
C ALA A 53 23.13 -8.19 1.83
N LEU A 54 24.43 -7.87 1.72
CA LEU A 54 25.35 -7.93 2.85
C LEU A 54 24.94 -7.00 4.00
N LEU A 55 24.33 -5.84 3.69
CA LEU A 55 23.77 -4.93 4.69
C LEU A 55 22.39 -5.35 5.21
N GLY A 56 21.76 -6.37 4.61
CA GLY A 56 20.55 -6.99 5.16
C GLY A 56 19.28 -6.88 4.29
N ALA A 57 19.35 -6.55 3.01
CA ALA A 57 18.17 -6.58 2.16
C ALA A 57 17.84 -8.01 1.70
N ASP A 58 16.54 -8.33 1.68
CA ASP A 58 15.99 -9.55 1.05
C ASP A 58 15.49 -9.29 -0.37
N GLU A 59 14.99 -8.08 -0.64
CA GLU A 59 14.36 -7.69 -1.90
C GLU A 59 14.98 -6.39 -2.44
N PHE A 60 14.96 -6.22 -3.76
CA PHE A 60 15.62 -5.10 -4.44
C PHE A 60 14.70 -4.45 -5.46
N GLY A 61 14.52 -3.12 -5.38
CA GLY A 61 13.75 -2.33 -6.32
C GLY A 61 14.64 -1.68 -7.37
N PHE A 62 14.24 -1.82 -8.65
CA PHE A 62 14.89 -1.21 -9.79
C PHE A 62 13.92 -0.26 -10.49
N ALA A 63 14.24 1.02 -10.56
CA ALA A 63 13.43 2.00 -11.25
C ALA A 63 14.23 2.66 -12.41
N THR A 64 15.16 3.54 -12.08
CA THR A 64 15.91 4.34 -13.05
C THR A 64 16.71 3.48 -14.03
N SER A 65 17.34 2.42 -13.57
CA SER A 65 18.14 1.53 -14.41
C SER A 65 17.28 0.79 -15.45
N ALA A 66 16.08 0.34 -15.07
CA ALA A 66 15.12 -0.25 -15.99
C ALA A 66 14.63 0.77 -17.04
N LEU A 67 14.38 2.04 -16.63
CA LEU A 67 14.04 3.12 -17.56
C LEU A 67 15.18 3.41 -18.54
N ILE A 68 16.44 3.42 -18.07
CA ILE A 68 17.60 3.62 -18.94
C ILE A 68 17.71 2.47 -19.94
N ALA A 69 17.50 1.23 -19.52
CA ALA A 69 17.50 0.07 -20.41
C ALA A 69 16.48 0.19 -21.54
N THR A 70 15.34 0.88 -21.31
CA THR A 70 14.32 1.15 -22.33
C THR A 70 14.57 2.45 -23.13
N GLY A 71 15.70 3.14 -22.92
CA GLY A 71 16.08 4.31 -23.71
C GLY A 71 15.84 5.66 -23.03
N CYS A 72 15.64 5.69 -21.71
CA CYS A 72 15.55 6.95 -20.96
C CYS A 72 16.90 7.69 -20.96
N ILE A 73 16.89 8.97 -21.32
CA ILE A 73 18.09 9.83 -21.37
C ILE A 73 18.30 10.68 -20.10
N MET A 74 17.54 10.40 -19.05
CA MET A 74 17.69 11.04 -17.72
C MET A 74 17.54 12.56 -17.71
N MET A 75 16.68 13.12 -18.54
CA MET A 75 16.41 14.57 -18.56
C MET A 75 15.75 15.10 -17.28
N ARG A 76 15.13 14.22 -16.49
CA ARG A 76 14.43 14.53 -15.24
C ARG A 76 13.31 15.59 -15.35
N LYS A 77 12.69 15.71 -16.52
CA LYS A 77 11.54 16.58 -16.80
C LYS A 77 10.27 15.78 -17.07
N CYS A 78 10.17 14.60 -16.46
CA CYS A 78 9.03 13.67 -16.66
C CYS A 78 7.68 14.29 -16.32
N HIS A 79 7.65 15.19 -15.33
CA HIS A 79 6.45 15.89 -14.86
C HIS A 79 5.91 16.95 -15.83
N LEU A 80 6.67 17.34 -16.85
CA LEU A 80 6.29 18.40 -17.80
C LEU A 80 5.57 17.88 -19.05
N ASN A 81 5.34 16.56 -19.16
CA ASN A 81 4.75 15.94 -20.37
C ASN A 81 5.56 16.18 -21.68
N THR A 82 6.83 16.49 -21.57
CA THR A 82 7.71 16.87 -22.70
C THR A 82 8.84 15.88 -22.96
N CYS A 83 8.68 14.63 -22.53
CA CYS A 83 9.73 13.61 -22.66
C CYS A 83 10.09 13.38 -24.13
N PRO A 84 11.33 13.73 -24.59
CA PRO A 84 11.68 13.69 -26.00
C PRO A 84 11.84 12.27 -26.54
N VAL A 85 12.01 11.27 -25.67
CA VAL A 85 12.13 9.84 -26.02
C VAL A 85 10.82 9.07 -25.85
N GLY A 86 9.71 9.75 -25.48
CA GLY A 86 8.39 9.15 -25.45
C GLY A 86 8.04 8.26 -24.25
N ILE A 87 8.93 8.12 -23.26
CA ILE A 87 8.71 7.23 -22.09
C ILE A 87 7.72 7.84 -21.12
N ALA A 88 7.92 9.11 -20.72
CA ALA A 88 7.15 9.77 -19.69
C ALA A 88 6.36 10.96 -20.29
N THR A 89 5.42 10.67 -21.18
CA THR A 89 4.57 11.68 -21.83
C THR A 89 3.26 11.06 -22.28
N GLN A 90 2.20 11.85 -22.28
CA GLN A 90 0.90 11.53 -22.89
C GLN A 90 0.75 12.15 -24.28
N ASP A 91 1.67 12.99 -24.72
CA ASP A 91 1.68 13.57 -26.07
C ASP A 91 1.82 12.46 -27.12
N ALA A 92 0.85 12.38 -28.04
CA ALA A 92 0.77 11.31 -29.03
C ALA A 92 1.97 11.29 -30.01
N GLU A 93 2.51 12.45 -30.36
CA GLU A 93 3.66 12.54 -31.28
C GLU A 93 4.98 12.18 -30.58
N LEU A 94 5.13 12.59 -29.30
CA LEU A 94 6.30 12.22 -28.53
C LEU A 94 6.30 10.71 -28.20
N ARG A 95 5.15 10.12 -27.90
CA ARG A 95 5.03 8.67 -27.64
C ARG A 95 5.48 7.80 -28.81
N LYS A 96 5.31 8.24 -30.06
CA LYS A 96 5.80 7.53 -31.26
C LYS A 96 7.32 7.37 -31.29
N ARG A 97 8.06 8.16 -30.50
CA ARG A 97 9.53 8.11 -30.42
C ARG A 97 10.02 7.03 -29.47
N PHE A 98 9.14 6.42 -28.67
CA PHE A 98 9.53 5.34 -27.78
C PHE A 98 9.93 4.10 -28.57
N LYS A 99 11.15 3.59 -28.33
CA LYS A 99 11.75 2.43 -28.99
C LYS A 99 12.17 1.34 -28.00
N GLY A 100 11.72 1.44 -26.76
CA GLY A 100 12.03 0.42 -25.75
C GLY A 100 11.29 -0.87 -26.04
N GLU A 101 11.99 -1.98 -25.88
CA GLU A 101 11.44 -3.33 -26.00
C GLU A 101 11.52 -4.01 -24.63
N PRO A 102 10.57 -4.91 -24.27
CA PRO A 102 10.62 -5.66 -23.02
C PRO A 102 11.92 -6.43 -22.81
N GLU A 103 12.48 -6.94 -23.89
CA GLU A 103 13.74 -7.70 -23.92
C GLU A 103 14.93 -6.90 -23.41
N HIS A 104 14.92 -5.59 -23.57
CA HIS A 104 15.98 -4.73 -23.02
C HIS A 104 16.02 -4.80 -21.49
N VAL A 105 14.85 -4.79 -20.84
CA VAL A 105 14.75 -4.91 -19.38
C VAL A 105 15.08 -6.33 -18.93
N VAL A 106 14.57 -7.33 -19.63
CA VAL A 106 14.86 -8.74 -19.35
C VAL A 106 16.36 -9.00 -19.38
N ASN A 107 17.03 -8.62 -20.48
CA ASN A 107 18.47 -8.80 -20.63
C ASN A 107 19.27 -8.02 -19.57
N PHE A 108 18.87 -6.79 -19.27
CA PHE A 108 19.49 -5.99 -18.21
C PHE A 108 19.45 -6.71 -16.86
N LEU A 109 18.28 -7.25 -16.46
CA LEU A 109 18.15 -7.96 -15.18
C LEU A 109 18.95 -9.28 -15.18
N PHE A 110 19.02 -9.98 -16.30
CA PHE A 110 19.91 -11.15 -16.43
C PHE A 110 21.38 -10.78 -16.25
N PHE A 111 21.85 -9.67 -16.82
CA PHE A 111 23.24 -9.21 -16.63
C PHE A 111 23.50 -8.82 -15.17
N VAL A 112 22.58 -8.14 -14.50
CA VAL A 112 22.68 -7.84 -13.06
C VAL A 112 22.78 -9.12 -12.25
N ALA A 113 21.94 -10.12 -12.55
CA ALA A 113 21.94 -11.40 -11.84
C ALA A 113 23.24 -12.19 -12.07
N GLU A 114 23.80 -12.16 -13.29
CA GLU A 114 25.05 -12.85 -13.62
C GLU A 114 26.27 -12.19 -12.95
N GLU A 115 26.31 -10.86 -12.91
CA GLU A 115 27.32 -10.13 -12.15
C GLU A 115 27.24 -10.47 -10.66
N LEU A 116 26.03 -10.45 -10.09
CA LEU A 116 25.79 -10.84 -8.70
C LEU A 116 26.25 -12.26 -8.43
N ARG A 117 25.89 -13.21 -9.30
CA ARG A 117 26.30 -14.62 -9.19
C ARG A 117 27.83 -14.77 -9.16
N THR A 118 28.53 -13.97 -9.99
CA THR A 118 29.99 -13.96 -10.03
C THR A 118 30.59 -13.44 -8.71
N ILE A 119 29.99 -12.38 -8.13
CA ILE A 119 30.41 -11.83 -6.84
C ILE A 119 30.17 -12.84 -5.73
N MET A 120 28.98 -13.45 -5.68
CA MET A 120 28.62 -14.48 -4.71
C MET A 120 29.58 -15.65 -4.74
N ALA A 121 29.94 -16.13 -5.94
CA ALA A 121 30.91 -17.22 -6.11
C ALA A 121 32.30 -16.86 -5.55
N LYS A 122 32.77 -15.61 -5.78
CA LYS A 122 34.04 -15.13 -5.22
C LYS A 122 34.03 -15.03 -3.69
N LEU A 123 32.85 -14.72 -3.10
CA LEU A 123 32.65 -14.65 -1.66
C LEU A 123 32.34 -16.02 -1.02
N GLY A 124 32.14 -17.06 -1.84
CA GLY A 124 31.84 -18.43 -1.36
C GLY A 124 30.37 -18.68 -1.02
N PHE A 125 29.44 -17.81 -1.42
CA PHE A 125 28.01 -17.98 -1.17
C PHE A 125 27.33 -18.75 -2.29
N ARG A 126 26.42 -19.65 -1.94
CA ARG A 126 25.58 -20.40 -2.89
C ARG A 126 24.17 -19.82 -3.01
N THR A 127 23.69 -19.16 -1.97
CA THR A 127 22.34 -18.59 -1.92
C THR A 127 22.37 -17.16 -1.41
N MET A 128 21.37 -16.35 -1.79
CA MET A 128 21.18 -15.00 -1.25
C MET A 128 20.99 -15.02 0.26
N LYS A 129 20.28 -16.01 0.79
CA LYS A 129 20.04 -16.15 2.24
C LYS A 129 21.34 -16.29 3.05
N GLU A 130 22.34 -16.99 2.50
CA GLU A 130 23.66 -17.12 3.15
C GLU A 130 24.42 -15.80 3.19
N MET A 131 24.17 -14.90 2.22
CA MET A 131 24.83 -13.61 2.09
C MET A 131 24.13 -12.49 2.86
N THR A 132 22.79 -12.56 3.01
CA THR A 132 21.98 -11.50 3.63
C THR A 132 22.41 -11.24 5.07
N GLY A 133 22.71 -9.97 5.39
CA GLY A 133 23.11 -9.52 6.73
C GLY A 133 24.57 -9.83 7.11
N ARG A 134 25.41 -10.26 6.15
CA ARG A 134 26.82 -10.53 6.35
C ARG A 134 27.68 -9.28 6.16
N SER A 135 27.32 -8.18 6.84
CA SER A 135 28.06 -6.91 6.78
C SER A 135 29.53 -7.04 7.25
N ASP A 136 29.84 -8.08 8.00
CA ASP A 136 31.20 -8.46 8.42
C ASP A 136 32.15 -8.72 7.24
N LEU A 137 31.64 -8.91 6.02
CA LEU A 137 32.43 -9.14 4.81
C LEU A 137 32.64 -7.87 3.98
N LEU A 138 32.12 -6.73 4.41
CA LEU A 138 32.37 -5.44 3.76
C LEU A 138 33.63 -4.81 4.36
N ASP A 139 34.57 -4.42 3.48
CA ASP A 139 35.85 -3.83 3.85
C ASP A 139 35.94 -2.38 3.35
N MET A 140 36.26 -1.49 4.27
CA MET A 140 36.40 -0.07 4.00
C MET A 140 37.76 0.41 3.61
N ARG A 141 38.79 -0.41 3.74
CA ARG A 141 40.21 0.02 3.66
C ARG A 141 40.55 0.77 2.38
N THR A 142 39.95 0.38 1.26
CA THR A 142 40.17 1.05 -0.04
C THR A 142 39.53 2.45 -0.13
N ALA A 143 38.46 2.72 0.65
CA ALA A 143 37.81 4.03 0.65
C ALA A 143 38.52 5.03 1.59
N ILE A 144 39.23 4.55 2.63
CA ILE A 144 39.94 5.37 3.61
C ILE A 144 41.12 6.13 2.97
N ASP A 145 41.73 5.57 1.91
CA ASP A 145 42.86 6.20 1.23
C ASP A 145 42.49 7.40 0.36
N HIS A 146 41.21 7.61 0.09
CA HIS A 146 40.73 8.77 -0.64
C HIS A 146 40.64 9.99 0.29
N TRP A 147 41.23 11.15 -0.15
CA TRP A 147 41.33 12.33 0.70
C TRP A 147 39.98 12.86 1.27
N LYS A 148 38.87 12.70 0.53
CA LYS A 148 37.51 13.05 1.00
C LYS A 148 36.95 12.04 1.99
N ALA A 149 37.40 10.80 1.98
CA ALA A 149 36.96 9.76 2.89
C ALA A 149 37.81 9.73 4.18
N LYS A 150 38.90 10.49 4.22
CA LYS A 150 39.78 10.59 5.40
C LYS A 150 38.99 11.14 6.58
N GLY A 151 38.82 10.31 7.62
CA GLY A 151 38.06 10.65 8.82
C GLY A 151 36.62 10.13 8.86
N LEU A 152 36.15 9.47 7.81
CA LEU A 152 34.89 8.73 7.86
C LEU A 152 35.07 7.42 8.60
N ASP A 153 34.16 7.15 9.56
CA ASP A 153 34.13 5.90 10.32
C ASP A 153 32.79 5.19 10.06
N TYR A 154 32.85 4.07 9.35
CA TYR A 154 31.69 3.24 9.04
C TYR A 154 31.57 2.02 9.96
N THR A 155 32.36 1.93 11.00
CA THR A 155 32.38 0.79 11.94
C THR A 155 30.97 0.50 12.47
N LYS A 156 30.21 1.53 12.80
CA LYS A 156 28.83 1.38 13.27
C LYS A 156 27.88 0.90 12.18
N LEU A 157 28.05 1.37 10.95
CA LEU A 157 27.23 0.98 9.80
C LEU A 157 27.48 -0.49 9.44
N LEU A 158 28.74 -0.91 9.44
CA LEU A 158 29.14 -2.28 9.10
C LEU A 158 29.02 -3.26 10.27
N HIS A 159 28.61 -2.78 11.45
CA HIS A 159 28.45 -3.62 12.62
C HIS A 159 27.41 -4.72 12.37
N LYS A 160 27.82 -5.97 12.56
CA LYS A 160 26.94 -7.13 12.56
C LYS A 160 26.59 -7.47 14.01
N PRO A 161 25.30 -7.32 14.42
CA PRO A 161 24.89 -7.71 15.77
C PRO A 161 25.12 -9.21 16.00
N ASP A 162 25.78 -9.55 17.09
CA ASP A 162 25.93 -10.94 17.53
C ASP A 162 24.85 -11.27 18.57
N MET A 163 23.78 -11.91 18.12
CA MET A 163 22.66 -12.36 18.96
C MET A 163 22.62 -13.88 19.13
N GLY A 164 23.71 -14.56 18.71
CA GLY A 164 23.83 -16.01 18.72
C GLY A 164 23.24 -16.68 17.47
N PRO A 165 23.51 -17.97 17.28
CA PRO A 165 23.17 -18.70 16.05
C PRO A 165 21.68 -18.92 15.86
N ASP A 166 20.89 -18.84 16.92
CA ASP A 166 19.43 -19.06 16.88
C ASP A 166 18.63 -17.82 16.44
N VAL A 167 19.29 -16.67 16.24
CA VAL A 167 18.64 -15.45 15.79
C VAL A 167 18.90 -15.25 14.30
N PRO A 168 17.88 -15.43 13.45
CA PRO A 168 18.03 -15.25 12.01
C PRO A 168 18.33 -13.80 11.64
N ILE A 169 19.20 -13.61 10.64
CA ILE A 169 19.60 -12.30 10.11
C ILE A 169 18.97 -11.99 8.73
N TYR A 170 17.98 -12.78 8.30
CA TYR A 170 17.21 -12.64 7.06
C TYR A 170 15.77 -13.09 7.29
N HIS A 171 14.88 -12.79 6.32
CA HIS A 171 13.49 -13.22 6.37
C HIS A 171 13.36 -14.75 6.14
N CYS A 172 12.83 -15.47 7.13
CA CYS A 172 12.65 -16.93 7.07
C CYS A 172 11.36 -17.44 7.73
N GLU A 173 10.58 -16.55 8.34
CA GLU A 173 9.31 -16.89 8.99
C GLU A 173 8.16 -16.12 8.36
N GLY A 174 7.03 -16.79 8.14
CA GLY A 174 5.78 -16.13 7.77
C GLY A 174 5.21 -15.34 8.96
N GLN A 175 4.51 -14.24 8.64
CA GLN A 175 3.73 -13.52 9.64
C GLN A 175 2.36 -14.17 9.78
N ASP A 176 1.95 -14.45 11.01
CA ASP A 176 0.56 -14.72 11.32
C ASP A 176 -0.19 -13.39 11.46
N HIS A 177 -1.08 -13.11 10.50
CA HIS A 177 -1.91 -11.91 10.50
C HIS A 177 -3.18 -12.07 11.34
N GLY A 178 -3.38 -13.21 11.99
CA GLY A 178 -4.55 -13.49 12.82
C GLY A 178 -5.87 -13.48 12.05
N LEU A 179 -5.85 -13.81 10.77
CA LEU A 179 -7.05 -13.80 9.90
C LEU A 179 -8.08 -14.84 10.30
N ASP A 180 -7.69 -15.87 11.02
CA ASP A 180 -8.58 -16.85 11.66
C ASP A 180 -9.56 -16.20 12.65
N LYS A 181 -9.17 -15.07 13.25
CA LYS A 181 -9.99 -14.30 14.20
C LYS A 181 -10.81 -13.18 13.56
N ALA A 182 -10.68 -12.99 12.23
CA ALA A 182 -11.41 -11.95 11.52
C ALA A 182 -12.93 -12.21 11.58
N LEU A 183 -13.72 -11.15 11.82
CA LEU A 183 -15.19 -11.21 11.84
C LEU A 183 -15.75 -11.72 10.50
N ASP A 184 -15.05 -11.47 9.41
CA ASP A 184 -15.43 -11.90 8.08
C ASP A 184 -15.55 -13.43 7.93
N ASN A 185 -14.87 -14.22 8.75
CA ASN A 185 -15.03 -15.69 8.71
C ASN A 185 -16.49 -16.08 9.03
N MET A 186 -17.07 -15.47 10.06
CA MET A 186 -18.49 -15.68 10.41
C MET A 186 -19.42 -15.11 9.35
N LEU A 187 -19.09 -13.94 8.79
CA LEU A 187 -19.89 -13.36 7.70
C LEU A 187 -19.89 -14.25 6.46
N ILE A 188 -18.73 -14.81 6.09
CA ILE A 188 -18.57 -15.73 4.96
C ILE A 188 -19.38 -17.02 5.20
N GLU A 189 -19.31 -17.59 6.39
CA GLU A 189 -20.08 -18.79 6.77
C GLU A 189 -21.59 -18.56 6.61
N LYS A 190 -22.11 -17.48 7.18
CA LYS A 190 -23.53 -17.13 7.08
C LYS A 190 -23.96 -16.74 5.66
N ALA A 191 -23.06 -16.20 4.86
CA ALA A 191 -23.33 -15.80 3.49
C ALA A 191 -23.17 -16.93 2.46
N GLN A 192 -22.84 -18.16 2.85
CA GLN A 192 -22.64 -19.29 1.91
C GLN A 192 -23.79 -19.48 0.91
N PRO A 193 -25.08 -19.40 1.27
CA PRO A 193 -26.17 -19.53 0.29
C PRO A 193 -26.12 -18.43 -0.78
N ALA A 194 -25.75 -17.21 -0.42
CA ALA A 194 -25.58 -16.11 -1.36
C ALA A 194 -24.34 -16.30 -2.24
N ILE A 195 -23.21 -16.70 -1.65
CA ILE A 195 -21.95 -16.93 -2.36
C ILE A 195 -22.10 -18.07 -3.38
N GLU A 196 -22.78 -19.16 -3.01
CA GLU A 196 -22.87 -20.35 -3.87
C GLU A 196 -23.97 -20.26 -4.91
N ASN A 197 -25.12 -19.75 -4.55
CA ASN A 197 -26.34 -19.83 -5.35
C ASN A 197 -27.02 -18.47 -5.62
N GLY A 198 -26.47 -17.35 -5.12
CA GLY A 198 -27.09 -16.03 -5.23
C GLY A 198 -28.39 -15.90 -4.37
N THR A 199 -28.59 -16.79 -3.41
CA THR A 199 -29.77 -16.75 -2.52
C THR A 199 -29.62 -15.60 -1.53
N PRO A 200 -30.59 -14.68 -1.43
CA PRO A 200 -30.51 -13.57 -0.49
C PRO A 200 -30.37 -14.02 0.97
N VAL A 201 -29.48 -13.35 1.70
CA VAL A 201 -29.24 -13.59 3.13
C VAL A 201 -29.22 -12.30 3.91
N GLN A 202 -29.74 -12.34 5.16
CA GLN A 202 -29.65 -11.25 6.10
C GLN A 202 -28.83 -11.69 7.30
N ILE A 203 -27.85 -10.87 7.71
CA ILE A 203 -26.93 -11.17 8.81
C ILE A 203 -26.99 -10.04 9.82
N GLU A 204 -27.23 -10.38 11.08
CA GLU A 204 -27.13 -9.43 12.19
C GLU A 204 -25.88 -9.73 13.02
N THR A 205 -25.12 -8.67 13.39
CA THR A 205 -23.90 -8.81 14.18
C THR A 205 -23.53 -7.52 14.91
N SER A 206 -22.77 -7.65 15.99
CA SER A 206 -22.09 -6.51 16.62
C SER A 206 -20.68 -6.35 16.05
N VAL A 207 -20.19 -5.12 16.02
CA VAL A 207 -18.84 -4.78 15.55
C VAL A 207 -18.12 -3.99 16.63
N LEU A 208 -16.87 -4.35 16.88
CA LEU A 208 -15.99 -3.67 17.82
C LEU A 208 -14.82 -3.02 17.07
N ASN A 209 -14.18 -2.05 17.69
CA ASN A 209 -13.03 -1.34 17.11
C ASN A 209 -11.83 -2.25 16.74
N ILE A 210 -11.73 -3.41 17.37
CA ILE A 210 -10.72 -4.44 16.98
C ILE A 210 -11.06 -5.16 15.67
N ASN A 211 -12.32 -5.11 15.22
CA ASN A 211 -12.76 -5.72 13.97
C ASN A 211 -12.43 -4.78 12.82
N ARG A 212 -11.28 -4.99 12.21
CA ARG A 212 -10.76 -4.20 11.08
C ARG A 212 -11.14 -4.85 9.76
N THR A 213 -11.26 -4.05 8.71
CA THR A 213 -11.49 -4.50 7.32
C THR A 213 -12.72 -5.40 7.15
N VAL A 214 -13.74 -5.23 7.99
CA VAL A 214 -14.98 -6.00 7.93
C VAL A 214 -15.63 -5.85 6.55
N GLY A 215 -16.03 -6.97 5.95
CA GLY A 215 -16.61 -7.05 4.62
C GLY A 215 -15.59 -7.28 3.48
N THR A 216 -14.30 -7.07 3.73
CA THR A 216 -13.26 -7.21 2.67
C THR A 216 -13.02 -8.66 2.26
N MET A 217 -12.89 -9.60 3.20
CA MET A 217 -12.71 -11.01 2.88
C MET A 217 -13.97 -11.60 2.26
N LEU A 218 -15.14 -11.19 2.72
CA LEU A 218 -16.42 -11.56 2.10
C LEU A 218 -16.49 -11.05 0.66
N SER A 219 -16.14 -9.78 0.42
CA SER A 219 -16.08 -9.19 -0.92
C SER A 219 -15.13 -9.94 -1.85
N ASN A 220 -13.99 -10.42 -1.35
CA ASN A 220 -13.07 -11.25 -2.12
C ASN A 220 -13.73 -12.58 -2.57
N LYS A 221 -14.57 -13.20 -1.75
CA LYS A 221 -15.30 -14.40 -2.14
C LYS A 221 -16.27 -14.11 -3.29
N ILE A 222 -16.99 -13.00 -3.22
CA ILE A 222 -17.90 -12.57 -4.28
C ILE A 222 -17.14 -12.25 -5.56
N ALA A 223 -16.10 -11.40 -5.48
CA ALA A 223 -15.32 -11.00 -6.63
C ALA A 223 -14.63 -12.19 -7.34
N LYS A 224 -14.14 -13.19 -6.58
CA LYS A 224 -13.57 -14.40 -7.17
C LYS A 224 -14.57 -15.25 -7.94
N ARG A 225 -15.83 -15.25 -7.54
CA ARG A 225 -16.87 -16.09 -8.14
C ARG A 225 -17.64 -15.38 -9.25
N TYR A 226 -17.96 -14.11 -9.03
CA TYR A 226 -18.86 -13.32 -9.90
C TYR A 226 -18.14 -12.20 -10.65
N GLY A 227 -16.83 -12.02 -10.44
CA GLY A 227 -16.05 -10.95 -11.07
C GLY A 227 -16.53 -9.56 -10.65
N ASN A 228 -16.39 -8.60 -11.55
CA ASN A 228 -16.82 -7.22 -11.31
C ASN A 228 -18.35 -7.03 -11.31
N ALA A 229 -19.10 -7.96 -11.88
CA ALA A 229 -20.57 -7.89 -11.88
C ALA A 229 -21.15 -8.09 -10.48
N GLY A 230 -20.47 -8.84 -9.62
CA GLY A 230 -20.94 -9.14 -8.27
C GLY A 230 -22.26 -9.89 -8.22
N LEU A 231 -23.03 -9.65 -7.19
CA LEU A 231 -24.38 -10.18 -6.99
C LEU A 231 -25.43 -9.06 -7.18
N PRO A 232 -26.70 -9.38 -7.40
CA PRO A 232 -27.78 -8.39 -7.36
C PRO A 232 -27.78 -7.60 -6.04
N ASP A 233 -28.25 -6.36 -6.07
CA ASP A 233 -28.35 -5.50 -4.88
C ASP A 233 -29.03 -6.22 -3.72
N ASP A 234 -28.53 -5.93 -2.50
CA ASP A 234 -29.07 -6.47 -1.24
C ASP A 234 -29.11 -8.01 -1.13
N THR A 235 -28.37 -8.73 -2.00
CA THR A 235 -28.27 -10.20 -1.90
C THR A 235 -27.62 -10.63 -0.58
N ILE A 236 -26.63 -9.87 -0.10
CA ILE A 236 -26.07 -10.02 1.25
C ILE A 236 -26.31 -8.74 2.02
N TYR A 237 -27.27 -8.78 2.95
CA TYR A 237 -27.59 -7.64 3.78
C TYR A 237 -27.07 -7.84 5.20
N ILE A 238 -26.13 -6.99 5.62
CA ILE A 238 -25.51 -7.07 6.95
C ILE A 238 -25.99 -5.88 7.79
N LYS A 239 -26.75 -6.16 8.84
CA LYS A 239 -27.11 -5.20 9.86
C LYS A 239 -26.15 -5.31 11.02
N SER A 240 -25.41 -4.26 11.31
CA SER A 240 -24.40 -4.26 12.36
C SER A 240 -24.56 -3.08 13.31
N SER A 241 -24.03 -3.21 14.53
CA SER A 241 -24.07 -2.13 15.52
C SER A 241 -22.78 -2.09 16.33
N GLY A 242 -22.39 -0.90 16.78
CA GLY A 242 -21.21 -0.67 17.64
C GLY A 242 -20.24 0.36 17.08
N SER A 243 -18.97 0.24 17.46
CA SER A 243 -17.86 1.09 16.94
C SER A 243 -16.99 0.27 16.01
N ALA A 244 -17.05 0.53 14.72
CA ALA A 244 -16.30 -0.23 13.73
C ALA A 244 -14.82 0.18 13.67
N GLY A 245 -13.95 -0.81 13.48
CA GLY A 245 -12.50 -0.59 13.31
C GLY A 245 -12.13 -0.01 11.95
N GLN A 246 -10.84 0.24 11.75
CA GLN A 246 -10.32 0.81 10.50
C GLN A 246 -10.69 -0.01 9.27
N SER A 247 -10.90 0.68 8.16
CA SER A 247 -11.21 0.09 6.85
C SER A 247 -12.51 -0.72 6.83
N PHE A 248 -13.48 -0.34 7.65
CA PHE A 248 -14.81 -0.95 7.65
C PHE A 248 -15.46 -0.80 6.28
N GLY A 249 -15.95 -1.89 5.68
CA GLY A 249 -16.52 -1.90 4.34
C GLY A 249 -15.53 -1.61 3.21
N ALA A 250 -14.21 -1.75 3.45
CA ALA A 250 -13.22 -1.55 2.40
C ALA A 250 -13.40 -2.58 1.28
N PHE A 251 -13.28 -2.11 0.02
CA PHE A 251 -13.43 -2.91 -1.20
C PHE A 251 -14.76 -3.67 -1.29
N LEU A 252 -15.83 -3.13 -0.68
CA LEU A 252 -17.12 -3.80 -0.63
C LEU A 252 -17.66 -4.03 -2.04
N ALA A 253 -17.90 -5.30 -2.36
CA ALA A 253 -18.31 -5.74 -3.69
C ALA A 253 -19.82 -5.51 -3.92
N HIS A 254 -20.21 -5.39 -5.19
CA HIS A 254 -21.60 -5.28 -5.61
C HIS A 254 -22.45 -6.46 -5.09
N GLY A 255 -23.63 -6.16 -4.58
CA GLY A 255 -24.57 -7.10 -3.96
C GLY A 255 -24.43 -7.24 -2.45
N ILE A 256 -23.42 -6.59 -1.84
CA ILE A 256 -23.27 -6.53 -0.38
C ILE A 256 -23.72 -5.15 0.12
N THR A 257 -24.66 -5.15 1.04
CA THR A 257 -25.10 -3.96 1.76
C THR A 257 -24.76 -4.09 3.24
N ILE A 258 -24.08 -3.08 3.79
CA ILE A 258 -23.83 -2.97 5.23
C ILE A 258 -24.61 -1.76 5.77
N GLU A 259 -25.56 -2.02 6.64
CA GLU A 259 -26.24 -1.04 7.49
C GLU A 259 -25.61 -1.08 8.87
N HIS A 260 -24.98 0.01 9.28
CA HIS A 260 -24.28 0.09 10.57
C HIS A 260 -24.85 1.17 11.47
N VAL A 261 -25.32 0.77 12.64
CA VAL A 261 -25.80 1.67 13.69
C VAL A 261 -24.67 1.92 14.68
N GLY A 262 -24.04 3.10 14.58
CA GLY A 262 -22.89 3.45 15.40
C GLY A 262 -21.94 4.41 14.71
N ASP A 263 -20.65 4.22 14.96
CA ASP A 263 -19.56 4.98 14.37
C ASP A 263 -18.53 4.08 13.69
N ALA A 264 -17.75 4.63 12.80
CA ALA A 264 -16.70 3.90 12.10
C ALA A 264 -15.39 4.71 12.01
N ASN A 265 -14.29 3.99 11.95
CA ASN A 265 -12.95 4.56 12.02
C ASN A 265 -12.42 4.97 10.62
N ASP A 266 -11.14 5.33 10.54
CA ASP A 266 -10.46 5.75 9.31
C ASP A 266 -10.57 4.72 8.18
N TYR A 267 -10.47 5.18 6.95
CA TYR A 267 -10.51 4.37 5.73
C TYR A 267 -11.83 3.60 5.50
N THR A 268 -12.90 3.97 6.16
CA THR A 268 -14.23 3.37 5.93
C THR A 268 -14.61 3.47 4.45
N GLY A 269 -14.99 2.36 3.85
CA GLY A 269 -15.33 2.29 2.42
C GLY A 269 -14.17 2.53 1.46
N LYS A 270 -12.91 2.47 1.93
CA LYS A 270 -11.75 2.58 1.03
C LYS A 270 -11.88 1.61 -0.15
N GLY A 271 -11.76 2.13 -1.37
CA GLY A 271 -11.88 1.30 -2.58
C GLY A 271 -13.25 0.65 -2.75
N LEU A 272 -14.33 1.24 -2.23
CA LEU A 272 -15.70 0.74 -2.42
C LEU A 272 -15.93 0.39 -3.88
N SER A 273 -16.36 -0.85 -4.16
CA SER A 273 -16.35 -1.45 -5.49
C SER A 273 -17.73 -1.98 -5.91
N GLY A 274 -18.79 -1.20 -5.64
CA GLY A 274 -20.17 -1.51 -6.05
C GLY A 274 -21.11 -1.88 -4.90
N GLY A 275 -20.62 -2.13 -3.70
CA GLY A 275 -21.47 -2.38 -2.53
C GLY A 275 -22.11 -1.11 -1.97
N ARG A 276 -22.99 -1.27 -0.97
CA ARG A 276 -23.67 -0.16 -0.29
C ARG A 276 -23.29 -0.09 1.18
N LEU A 277 -22.92 1.12 1.64
CA LEU A 277 -22.64 1.43 3.04
C LEU A 277 -23.62 2.46 3.59
N MET A 278 -24.27 2.16 4.69
CA MET A 278 -25.09 3.11 5.44
C MET A 278 -24.62 3.14 6.89
N ILE A 279 -24.20 4.31 7.37
CA ILE A 279 -23.68 4.47 8.74
C ILE A 279 -24.39 5.66 9.40
N TYR A 280 -24.97 5.42 10.54
CA TYR A 280 -25.68 6.43 11.31
C TYR A 280 -25.69 6.10 12.81
N PRO A 281 -25.71 7.11 13.70
CA PRO A 281 -25.77 6.87 15.14
C PRO A 281 -27.13 6.31 15.57
N ALA A 282 -27.16 5.65 16.72
CA ALA A 282 -28.40 5.14 17.27
C ALA A 282 -29.43 6.27 17.54
N GLU A 283 -30.72 5.96 17.50
CA GLU A 283 -31.79 6.97 17.66
C GLU A 283 -31.76 7.67 19.02
N ASN A 284 -31.24 7.00 20.06
CA ASN A 284 -31.23 7.49 21.43
C ASN A 284 -29.98 8.30 21.82
N VAL A 285 -29.12 8.70 20.86
CA VAL A 285 -27.99 9.55 21.16
C VAL A 285 -28.41 10.96 21.52
N GLN A 286 -27.67 11.60 22.45
CA GLN A 286 -28.01 12.93 22.97
C GLN A 286 -27.25 14.06 22.23
N PHE A 287 -26.48 13.73 21.20
CA PHE A 287 -25.78 14.70 20.36
C PHE A 287 -26.45 14.80 18.99
N LYS A 288 -26.19 15.90 18.30
CA LYS A 288 -26.64 16.10 16.92
C LYS A 288 -25.62 15.47 15.94
N PRO A 289 -26.04 14.50 15.13
CA PRO A 289 -25.12 13.82 14.21
C PRO A 289 -24.39 14.79 13.27
N GLU A 290 -25.10 15.79 12.75
CA GLU A 290 -24.58 16.79 11.81
C GLU A 290 -23.51 17.73 12.42
N GLU A 291 -23.33 17.72 13.73
CA GLU A 291 -22.31 18.49 14.46
C GLU A 291 -21.18 17.60 14.97
N ASN A 292 -21.23 16.28 14.75
CA ASN A 292 -20.27 15.33 15.32
C ASN A 292 -19.67 14.40 14.27
N ILE A 293 -18.39 14.07 14.47
CA ILE A 293 -17.68 13.12 13.61
C ILE A 293 -18.17 11.70 13.93
N ILE A 294 -18.80 11.05 12.95
CA ILE A 294 -19.29 9.67 13.02
C ILE A 294 -18.41 8.70 12.27
N ILE A 295 -17.69 9.19 11.26
CA ILE A 295 -16.74 8.38 10.50
C ILE A 295 -15.39 9.10 10.46
N GLY A 296 -14.32 8.31 10.49
CA GLY A 296 -12.95 8.83 10.57
C GLY A 296 -12.45 9.53 9.31
N ASN A 297 -11.14 9.55 9.14
CA ASN A 297 -10.46 10.17 8.01
C ASN A 297 -10.36 9.25 6.79
N VAL A 298 -10.12 9.81 5.62
CA VAL A 298 -9.79 9.09 4.37
C VAL A 298 -10.91 8.12 3.94
N VAL A 299 -12.14 8.46 4.27
CA VAL A 299 -13.35 7.67 3.92
C VAL A 299 -13.54 7.68 2.40
N LEU A 300 -13.92 6.53 1.82
CA LEU A 300 -14.12 6.32 0.37
C LEU A 300 -12.88 6.61 -0.50
N TYR A 301 -11.68 6.57 0.05
CA TYR A 301 -10.46 6.78 -0.73
C TYR A 301 -10.39 5.81 -1.91
N GLY A 302 -10.28 6.34 -3.13
CA GLY A 302 -10.16 5.54 -4.34
C GLY A 302 -11.37 4.64 -4.62
N ALA A 303 -12.57 4.99 -4.15
CA ALA A 303 -13.79 4.27 -4.45
C ALA A 303 -14.08 4.28 -5.96
N THR A 304 -14.45 3.12 -6.51
CA THR A 304 -14.65 2.92 -7.96
C THR A 304 -16.12 2.76 -8.35
N GLY A 305 -17.00 2.52 -7.37
CA GLY A 305 -18.43 2.34 -7.60
C GLY A 305 -19.16 2.03 -6.28
N GLY A 306 -20.49 1.98 -6.33
CA GLY A 306 -21.33 1.71 -5.18
C GLY A 306 -21.90 2.98 -4.54
N GLU A 307 -22.54 2.80 -3.40
CA GLU A 307 -23.26 3.85 -2.71
C GLU A 307 -22.83 3.94 -1.24
N ALA A 308 -22.78 5.16 -0.71
CA ALA A 308 -22.41 5.38 0.69
C ALA A 308 -23.24 6.53 1.30
N TYR A 309 -23.89 6.27 2.41
CA TYR A 309 -24.78 7.19 3.09
C TYR A 309 -24.38 7.33 4.55
N PHE A 310 -23.97 8.53 4.95
CA PHE A 310 -23.46 8.79 6.28
C PHE A 310 -24.25 9.91 6.97
N ARG A 311 -24.92 9.57 8.06
CA ARG A 311 -25.57 10.55 8.92
C ARG A 311 -24.60 11.00 10.00
N GLY A 312 -23.99 12.15 9.78
CA GLY A 312 -22.97 12.76 10.62
C GLY A 312 -21.80 13.29 9.78
N VAL A 313 -20.79 13.81 10.46
CA VAL A 313 -19.61 14.41 9.85
C VAL A 313 -18.53 13.37 9.59
N ALA A 314 -17.89 13.43 8.44
CA ALA A 314 -16.67 12.71 8.16
C ALA A 314 -15.44 13.54 8.54
N GLY A 315 -14.37 12.87 8.92
CA GLY A 315 -13.07 13.51 9.11
C GLY A 315 -12.46 14.06 7.82
N GLU A 316 -11.15 14.21 7.78
CA GLU A 316 -10.44 14.77 6.64
C GLU A 316 -10.33 13.79 5.47
N ARG A 317 -10.12 14.32 4.26
CA ARG A 317 -9.86 13.57 3.03
C ARG A 317 -10.99 12.63 2.60
N PHE A 318 -12.22 13.02 2.82
CA PHE A 318 -13.40 12.28 2.33
C PHE A 318 -13.45 12.23 0.81
N GLY A 319 -13.69 11.07 0.23
CA GLY A 319 -13.88 10.89 -1.22
C GLY A 319 -12.66 11.20 -2.09
N VAL A 320 -11.46 11.26 -1.52
CA VAL A 320 -10.22 11.50 -2.29
C VAL A 320 -10.04 10.42 -3.35
N ARG A 321 -9.79 10.84 -4.59
CA ARG A 321 -9.67 9.95 -5.76
C ARG A 321 -10.88 9.05 -5.99
N ASN A 322 -12.08 9.45 -5.55
CA ASN A 322 -13.31 8.77 -5.96
C ASN A 322 -13.45 8.84 -7.49
N SER A 323 -13.72 7.70 -8.12
CA SER A 323 -13.84 7.59 -9.58
C SER A 323 -15.20 7.08 -10.05
N GLY A 324 -16.13 6.70 -9.13
CA GLY A 324 -17.43 6.18 -9.56
C GLY A 324 -18.48 6.00 -8.45
N ALA A 325 -18.12 6.09 -7.18
CA ALA A 325 -19.08 5.91 -6.10
C ALA A 325 -19.98 7.14 -5.90
N THR A 326 -21.22 6.90 -5.51
CA THR A 326 -22.16 7.94 -5.05
C THR A 326 -22.15 8.00 -3.52
N ALA A 327 -21.95 9.18 -2.96
CA ALA A 327 -21.88 9.36 -1.51
C ALA A 327 -22.69 10.57 -1.04
N VAL A 328 -23.34 10.43 0.12
CA VAL A 328 -24.01 11.52 0.83
C VAL A 328 -23.51 11.55 2.25
N VAL A 329 -23.13 12.74 2.73
CA VAL A 329 -22.60 12.94 4.10
C VAL A 329 -23.05 14.32 4.62
N GLU A 330 -23.22 14.45 5.94
CA GLU A 330 -23.71 15.69 6.55
C GLU A 330 -22.61 16.75 6.74
N GLY A 331 -21.34 16.39 6.68
CA GLY A 331 -20.22 17.33 6.70
C GLY A 331 -18.90 16.63 6.44
N VAL A 332 -17.86 17.38 6.04
CA VAL A 332 -16.52 16.85 5.79
C VAL A 332 -15.44 17.81 6.29
N GLY A 333 -14.33 17.26 6.74
CA GLY A 333 -13.13 18.02 7.10
C GLY A 333 -12.36 18.56 5.89
N ASP A 334 -11.09 18.91 6.10
CA ASP A 334 -10.20 19.43 5.07
C ASP A 334 -9.95 18.39 3.96
N HIS A 335 -9.67 18.87 2.74
CA HIS A 335 -9.26 18.05 1.58
C HIS A 335 -10.34 17.07 1.07
N GLY A 336 -11.62 17.33 1.32
CA GLY A 336 -12.72 16.53 0.76
C GLY A 336 -12.70 16.53 -0.77
N CYS A 337 -12.95 15.38 -1.40
CA CYS A 337 -13.02 15.19 -2.86
C CYS A 337 -11.76 15.59 -3.65
N GLU A 338 -10.59 15.68 -3.01
CA GLU A 338 -9.33 15.95 -3.73
C GLU A 338 -9.06 14.89 -4.80
N TYR A 339 -8.61 15.35 -5.96
CA TYR A 339 -8.29 14.49 -7.11
C TYR A 339 -9.41 13.53 -7.54
N MET A 340 -10.66 13.84 -7.24
CA MET A 340 -11.81 13.08 -7.70
C MET A 340 -11.88 13.08 -9.22
N THR A 341 -12.15 11.92 -9.82
CA THR A 341 -12.16 11.71 -11.27
C THR A 341 -13.52 11.25 -11.81
N GLY A 342 -14.46 10.88 -10.93
CA GLY A 342 -15.80 10.41 -11.29
C GLY A 342 -16.67 10.21 -10.05
N GLY A 343 -17.90 9.77 -10.24
CA GLY A 343 -18.88 9.58 -9.18
C GLY A 343 -19.59 10.87 -8.74
N ILE A 344 -20.37 10.77 -7.67
CA ILE A 344 -21.18 11.87 -7.12
C ILE A 344 -20.96 11.95 -5.62
N VAL A 345 -20.63 13.13 -5.12
CA VAL A 345 -20.52 13.40 -3.68
C VAL A 345 -21.40 14.57 -3.30
N VAL A 346 -22.29 14.37 -2.35
CA VAL A 346 -23.19 15.40 -1.79
C VAL A 346 -22.83 15.62 -0.33
N VAL A 347 -22.37 16.82 0.00
CA VAL A 347 -22.12 17.28 1.37
C VAL A 347 -23.27 18.21 1.77
N LEU A 348 -24.07 17.82 2.75
CA LEU A 348 -25.29 18.55 3.15
C LEU A 348 -24.98 19.74 4.07
N GLY A 349 -23.83 19.75 4.71
CA GLY A 349 -23.41 20.76 5.68
C GLY A 349 -22.07 21.40 5.35
N GLN A 350 -21.19 21.50 6.34
CA GLN A 350 -19.92 22.18 6.21
C GLN A 350 -18.87 21.35 5.45
N SER A 351 -18.03 22.03 4.69
CA SER A 351 -16.80 21.46 4.11
C SER A 351 -15.58 22.22 4.61
N GLY A 352 -14.47 21.52 4.81
CA GLY A 352 -13.19 22.12 5.19
C GLY A 352 -12.46 22.77 4.01
N ARG A 353 -11.19 23.15 4.24
CA ARG A 353 -10.32 23.76 3.22
C ARG A 353 -9.99 22.77 2.09
N ASN A 354 -9.62 23.31 0.94
CA ASN A 354 -9.18 22.55 -0.23
C ASN A 354 -10.21 21.53 -0.74
N PHE A 355 -11.50 21.77 -0.50
CA PHE A 355 -12.56 20.93 -1.05
C PHE A 355 -12.49 20.87 -2.57
N ALA A 356 -12.52 19.66 -3.12
CA ALA A 356 -12.41 19.37 -4.56
C ALA A 356 -11.11 19.86 -5.23
N ALA A 357 -10.04 20.10 -4.48
CA ALA A 357 -8.75 20.50 -5.04
C ALA A 357 -8.21 19.42 -6.00
N GLY A 358 -7.80 19.83 -7.20
CA GLY A 358 -7.30 18.93 -8.24
C GLY A 358 -8.34 17.97 -8.82
N MET A 359 -9.63 18.19 -8.57
CA MET A 359 -10.72 17.41 -9.15
C MET A 359 -10.73 17.56 -10.69
N SER A 360 -10.83 16.43 -11.39
CA SER A 360 -10.83 16.39 -12.87
C SER A 360 -12.08 15.78 -13.47
N GLY A 361 -12.98 15.24 -12.66
CA GLY A 361 -14.25 14.65 -13.11
C GLY A 361 -15.17 14.28 -11.96
N GLY A 362 -16.40 13.92 -12.27
CA GLY A 362 -17.47 13.68 -11.29
C GLY A 362 -18.20 14.95 -10.86
N ILE A 363 -19.05 14.82 -9.84
CA ILE A 363 -19.85 15.93 -9.26
C ILE A 363 -19.58 15.95 -7.75
N ALA A 364 -19.20 17.10 -7.23
CA ALA A 364 -19.04 17.32 -5.80
C ALA A 364 -19.79 18.60 -5.40
#